data_e534f60669cc3a0440c540cd97af7811
#
_entry.id   e534f60669cc3a0440c540cd97af7811
#
_cell.length_a   1.000
_cell.length_b   1.000
_cell.length_c   1.000
_cell.angle_alpha   90.00
_cell.angle_beta   90.00
_cell.angle_gamma   90.00
#
_symmetry.space_group_name_H-M   'P 1'
#
loop_
_entity.id
_entity.type
_entity.pdbx_description
1 polymer ?
#
loop_
_entity_poly.entity_id
_entity_poly.type
_entity_poly.pdbx_seq_one_letter_code
_entity_poly.pdbx_strand_id
1 'polypeptide(L)'
;VDFYQYATGGWQKSHPLKPEYARYGAFDILGENNEKRLNDLFQSMSSLKAEHGSVEQKISDLYKMGLDSLRRNEEGAAPLKPYIDEVLAISDKDALVREIAAMHLASDSPFFATYVMADMIESDNNILYLSQAGLGMGDRDYYVKGCDPKLKAGYLEFLTKVLKLAGID
;
A
#
# COMPACT_ATOMS: atom_id res chain seq x y z
N VAL A 1 -35.89 -3.42 -23.83
CA VAL A 1 -34.69 -4.19 -24.15
C VAL A 1 -33.57 -3.57 -23.33
N ASP A 2 -32.92 -4.37 -22.49
CA ASP A 2 -31.73 -3.95 -21.72
C ASP A 2 -30.55 -3.92 -22.69
N PHE A 3 -30.16 -2.74 -23.11
CA PHE A 3 -29.05 -2.54 -24.04
C PHE A 3 -27.69 -2.94 -23.42
N TYR A 4 -27.50 -2.71 -22.12
CA TYR A 4 -26.29 -3.12 -21.43
C TYR A 4 -26.12 -4.65 -21.46
N GLN A 5 -27.16 -5.38 -21.14
CA GLN A 5 -27.16 -6.84 -21.19
C GLN A 5 -27.01 -7.37 -22.63
N TYR A 6 -27.58 -6.68 -23.61
CA TYR A 6 -27.39 -7.01 -25.02
C TYR A 6 -25.93 -6.84 -25.45
N ALA A 7 -25.30 -5.74 -25.07
CA ALA A 7 -23.94 -5.42 -25.48
C ALA A 7 -22.87 -6.22 -24.71
N THR A 8 -23.07 -6.48 -23.42
CA THR A 8 -22.02 -7.05 -22.53
C THR A 8 -22.36 -8.42 -21.96
N GLY A 9 -23.59 -8.90 -22.08
CA GLY A 9 -24.04 -10.14 -21.45
C GLY A 9 -23.29 -11.40 -21.90
N GLY A 10 -22.83 -11.44 -23.16
CA GLY A 10 -21.99 -12.52 -23.67
C GLY A 10 -20.62 -12.56 -22.98
N TRP A 11 -20.01 -11.39 -22.82
CA TRP A 11 -18.73 -11.24 -22.10
C TRP A 11 -18.88 -11.61 -20.62
N GLN A 12 -19.92 -11.14 -19.94
CA GLN A 12 -20.18 -11.45 -18.52
C GLN A 12 -20.36 -12.95 -18.28
N LYS A 13 -21.03 -13.66 -19.18
CA LYS A 13 -21.19 -15.12 -19.09
C LYS A 13 -19.87 -15.87 -19.22
N SER A 14 -18.95 -15.41 -20.08
CA SER A 14 -17.64 -16.02 -20.27
C SER A 14 -16.60 -15.59 -19.23
N HIS A 15 -16.87 -14.49 -18.48
CA HIS A 15 -15.99 -13.93 -17.44
C HIS A 15 -16.77 -13.72 -16.14
N PRO A 16 -17.18 -14.81 -15.46
CA PRO A 16 -17.93 -14.68 -14.22
C PRO A 16 -17.09 -13.97 -13.15
N LEU A 17 -17.77 -13.22 -12.29
CA LEU A 17 -17.12 -12.56 -11.15
C LEU A 17 -16.48 -13.60 -10.24
N LYS A 18 -15.18 -13.46 -9.98
CA LYS A 18 -14.44 -14.31 -9.06
C LYS A 18 -14.71 -13.88 -7.62
N PRO A 19 -14.64 -14.79 -6.62
CA PRO A 19 -14.95 -14.46 -5.23
C PRO A 19 -14.09 -13.34 -4.63
N GLU A 20 -12.85 -13.20 -5.09
CA GLU A 20 -11.89 -12.20 -4.64
C GLU A 20 -12.12 -10.79 -5.21
N TYR A 21 -13.03 -10.65 -6.19
CA TYR A 21 -13.30 -9.37 -6.86
C TYR A 21 -14.69 -8.83 -6.52
N ALA A 22 -14.77 -7.55 -6.17
CA ALA A 22 -16.05 -6.83 -6.06
C ALA A 22 -16.59 -6.40 -7.44
N ARG A 23 -15.72 -6.30 -8.45
CA ARG A 23 -16.01 -6.03 -9.86
C ARG A 23 -14.96 -6.73 -10.71
N TYR A 24 -15.29 -7.07 -11.94
CA TYR A 24 -14.35 -7.69 -12.87
C TYR A 24 -14.59 -7.19 -14.28
N GLY A 25 -13.56 -6.74 -14.96
CA GLY A 25 -13.63 -6.15 -16.28
C GLY A 25 -12.34 -6.33 -17.08
N ALA A 26 -12.27 -5.72 -18.26
CA ALA A 26 -11.11 -5.82 -19.14
C ALA A 26 -9.81 -5.30 -18.48
N PHE A 27 -9.90 -4.27 -17.64
CA PHE A 27 -8.73 -3.74 -16.93
C PHE A 27 -8.22 -4.70 -15.85
N ASP A 28 -9.11 -5.45 -15.20
CA ASP A 28 -8.71 -6.47 -14.22
C ASP A 28 -7.97 -7.61 -14.91
N ILE A 29 -8.43 -8.06 -16.09
CA ILE A 29 -7.73 -9.06 -16.93
C ILE A 29 -6.35 -8.54 -17.36
N LEU A 30 -6.25 -7.27 -17.78
CA LEU A 30 -4.97 -6.67 -18.14
C LEU A 30 -4.02 -6.62 -16.93
N GLY A 31 -4.54 -6.26 -15.75
CA GLY A 31 -3.80 -6.28 -14.48
C GLY A 31 -3.24 -7.67 -14.19
N GLU A 32 -4.09 -8.70 -14.14
CA GLU A 32 -3.69 -10.10 -13.91
C GLU A 32 -2.62 -10.58 -14.92
N ASN A 33 -2.81 -10.26 -16.19
CA ASN A 33 -1.84 -10.63 -17.22
C ASN A 33 -0.50 -9.90 -17.04
N ASN A 34 -0.54 -8.62 -16.63
CA ASN A 34 0.66 -7.85 -16.36
C ASN A 34 1.42 -8.39 -15.15
N GLU A 35 0.73 -8.66 -14.06
CA GLU A 35 1.32 -9.28 -12.86
C GLU A 35 2.00 -10.61 -13.19
N LYS A 36 1.33 -11.47 -13.98
CA LYS A 36 1.93 -12.71 -14.43
C LYS A 36 3.21 -12.49 -15.23
N ARG A 37 3.18 -11.58 -16.20
CA ARG A 37 4.36 -11.25 -17.03
C ARG A 37 5.51 -10.70 -16.20
N LEU A 38 5.21 -9.82 -15.23
CA LEU A 38 6.23 -9.29 -14.33
C LEU A 38 6.82 -10.39 -13.44
N ASN A 39 5.99 -11.29 -12.92
CA ASN A 39 6.46 -12.42 -12.14
C ASN A 39 7.38 -13.33 -12.95
N ASP A 40 6.99 -13.68 -14.19
CA ASP A 40 7.80 -14.50 -15.09
C ASP A 40 9.14 -13.80 -15.41
N LEU A 41 9.12 -12.48 -15.62
CA LEU A 41 10.32 -11.67 -15.84
C LEU A 41 11.25 -11.69 -14.62
N PHE A 42 10.73 -11.45 -13.42
CA PHE A 42 11.51 -11.44 -12.18
C PHE A 42 12.10 -12.82 -11.86
N GLN A 43 11.34 -13.89 -12.11
CA GLN A 43 11.85 -15.25 -11.99
C GLN A 43 13.01 -15.50 -12.97
N SER A 44 12.88 -15.07 -14.22
CA SER A 44 13.96 -15.21 -15.22
C SER A 44 15.22 -14.43 -14.80
N MET A 45 15.06 -13.20 -14.33
CA MET A 45 16.17 -12.38 -13.82
C MET A 45 16.83 -13.00 -12.59
N SER A 46 16.07 -13.63 -11.71
CA SER A 46 16.60 -14.25 -10.49
C SER A 46 17.54 -15.43 -10.76
N SER A 47 17.47 -16.04 -11.92
CA SER A 47 18.33 -17.13 -12.37
C SER A 47 19.58 -16.68 -13.14
N LEU A 48 19.67 -15.38 -13.49
CA LEU A 48 20.82 -14.84 -14.21
C LEU A 48 22.00 -14.55 -13.24
N LYS A 49 23.22 -14.75 -13.74
CA LYS A 49 24.43 -14.17 -13.10
C LYS A 49 24.55 -12.72 -13.56
N ALA A 50 23.85 -11.84 -12.89
CA ALA A 50 23.89 -10.42 -13.20
C ALA A 50 25.18 -9.79 -12.64
N GLU A 51 25.70 -8.77 -13.32
CA GLU A 51 26.85 -8.00 -12.88
C GLU A 51 26.53 -7.22 -11.59
N HIS A 52 27.50 -7.16 -10.69
CA HIS A 52 27.32 -6.44 -9.42
C HIS A 52 27.01 -4.94 -9.66
N GLY A 53 25.93 -4.46 -9.03
CA GLY A 53 25.46 -3.08 -9.16
C GLY A 53 24.54 -2.83 -10.36
N SER A 54 24.33 -3.84 -11.25
CA SER A 54 23.41 -3.73 -12.38
C SER A 54 21.94 -3.66 -11.91
N VAL A 55 21.06 -3.18 -12.80
CA VAL A 55 19.62 -3.13 -12.54
C VAL A 55 19.05 -4.55 -12.36
N GLU A 56 19.51 -5.48 -13.17
CA GLU A 56 19.11 -6.90 -13.11
C GLU A 56 19.44 -7.51 -11.76
N GLN A 57 20.64 -7.25 -11.21
CA GLN A 57 21.02 -7.73 -9.88
C GLN A 57 20.11 -7.14 -8.80
N LYS A 58 19.86 -5.83 -8.82
CA LYS A 58 19.02 -5.16 -7.83
C LYS A 58 17.59 -5.71 -7.82
N ILE A 59 17.01 -5.91 -9.01
CA ILE A 59 15.67 -6.50 -9.16
C ILE A 59 15.67 -7.94 -8.64
N SER A 60 16.66 -8.75 -9.02
CA SER A 60 16.80 -10.14 -8.59
C SER A 60 16.90 -10.24 -7.07
N ASP A 61 17.73 -9.41 -6.45
CA ASP A 61 17.93 -9.43 -5.00
C ASP A 61 16.67 -9.01 -4.25
N LEU A 62 16.00 -7.94 -4.70
CA LEU A 62 14.74 -7.49 -4.11
C LEU A 62 13.64 -8.56 -4.24
N TYR A 63 13.53 -9.20 -5.40
CA TYR A 63 12.57 -10.28 -5.62
C TYR A 63 12.84 -11.48 -4.70
N LYS A 64 14.11 -11.91 -4.58
CA LYS A 64 14.51 -13.01 -3.68
C LYS A 64 14.22 -12.67 -2.22
N MET A 65 14.55 -11.45 -1.78
CA MET A 65 14.23 -10.98 -0.43
C MET A 65 12.73 -10.99 -0.16
N GLY A 66 11.92 -10.59 -1.14
CA GLY A 66 10.45 -10.61 -1.06
C GLY A 66 9.89 -12.03 -0.88
N LEU A 67 10.53 -13.04 -1.46
CA LEU A 67 10.11 -14.44 -1.38
C LEU A 67 10.68 -15.21 -0.19
N ASP A 68 11.68 -14.66 0.51
CA ASP A 68 12.33 -15.31 1.65
C ASP A 68 11.44 -15.27 2.91
N SER A 69 10.46 -16.16 2.92
CA SER A 69 9.53 -16.30 4.04
C SER A 69 10.19 -16.83 5.30
N LEU A 70 11.25 -17.63 5.18
CA LEU A 70 11.97 -18.17 6.33
C LEU A 70 12.66 -17.05 7.09
N ARG A 71 13.45 -16.24 6.40
CA ARG A 71 14.13 -15.09 6.99
C ARG A 71 13.15 -14.09 7.60
N ARG A 72 12.06 -13.77 6.89
CA ARG A 72 11.03 -12.87 7.41
C ARG A 72 10.36 -13.39 8.69
N ASN A 73 10.15 -14.71 8.78
CA ASN A 73 9.61 -15.31 9.98
C ASN A 73 10.61 -15.32 11.15
N GLU A 74 11.90 -15.51 10.87
CA GLU A 74 12.96 -15.45 11.88
C GLU A 74 13.17 -14.04 12.41
N GLU A 75 13.21 -13.05 11.52
CA GLU A 75 13.39 -11.64 11.88
C GLU A 75 12.16 -11.06 12.60
N GLY A 76 10.96 -11.54 12.27
CA GLY A 76 9.71 -11.06 12.86
C GLY A 76 9.56 -9.55 12.76
N ALA A 77 9.31 -8.89 13.90
CA ALA A 77 9.18 -7.44 13.99
C ALA A 77 10.51 -6.69 14.23
N ALA A 78 11.65 -7.40 14.35
CA ALA A 78 12.94 -6.77 14.65
C ALA A 78 13.33 -5.63 13.68
N PRO A 79 13.10 -5.74 12.35
CA PRO A 79 13.40 -4.65 11.43
C PRO A 79 12.58 -3.36 11.64
N LEU A 80 11.42 -3.46 12.31
CA LEU A 80 10.56 -2.31 12.62
C LEU A 80 11.00 -1.57 13.89
N LYS A 81 11.81 -2.20 14.72
CA LYS A 81 12.18 -1.65 16.03
C LYS A 81 12.79 -0.25 15.97
N PRO A 82 13.71 0.10 15.08
CA PRO A 82 14.25 1.46 15.01
C PRO A 82 13.17 2.52 14.80
N TYR A 83 12.24 2.27 13.88
CA TYR A 83 11.14 3.20 13.58
C TYR A 83 10.14 3.32 14.74
N ILE A 84 9.87 2.21 15.43
CA ILE A 84 9.03 2.21 16.63
C ILE A 84 9.70 3.01 17.74
N ASP A 85 11.00 2.84 17.95
CA ASP A 85 11.75 3.57 18.96
C ASP A 85 11.76 5.09 18.68
N GLU A 86 11.86 5.51 17.42
CA GLU A 86 11.75 6.93 17.02
C GLU A 86 10.38 7.51 17.39
N VAL A 87 9.29 6.81 17.05
CA VAL A 87 7.93 7.23 17.41
C VAL A 87 7.72 7.26 18.93
N LEU A 88 8.22 6.28 19.67
CA LEU A 88 8.10 6.21 21.13
C LEU A 88 8.95 7.27 21.84
N ALA A 89 9.99 7.80 21.21
CA ALA A 89 10.82 8.89 21.73
C ALA A 89 10.17 10.28 21.63
N ILE A 90 9.03 10.43 20.96
CA ILE A 90 8.31 11.70 20.84
C ILE A 90 7.83 12.14 22.23
N SER A 91 8.40 13.22 22.76
CA SER A 91 8.13 13.72 24.11
C SER A 91 7.30 14.99 24.13
N ASP A 92 7.26 15.73 23.03
CA ASP A 92 6.60 17.03 22.93
C ASP A 92 6.12 17.33 21.50
N LYS A 93 5.45 18.46 21.31
CA LYS A 93 4.89 18.86 20.00
C LYS A 93 5.97 19.14 18.96
N ASP A 94 7.11 19.67 19.36
CA ASP A 94 8.19 19.99 18.43
C ASP A 94 8.87 18.71 17.95
N ALA A 95 9.04 17.73 18.84
CA ALA A 95 9.50 16.39 18.47
C ALA A 95 8.51 15.71 17.50
N LEU A 96 7.20 15.80 17.76
CA LEU A 96 6.18 15.28 16.86
C LEU A 96 6.26 15.91 15.46
N VAL A 97 6.40 17.24 15.36
CA VAL A 97 6.49 17.93 14.07
C VAL A 97 7.76 17.51 13.31
N ARG A 98 8.89 17.36 14.01
CA ARG A 98 10.12 16.84 13.38
C ARG A 98 9.96 15.44 12.85
N GLU A 99 9.31 14.56 13.63
CA GLU A 99 9.08 13.16 13.21
C GLU A 99 8.15 13.09 12.00
N ILE A 100 7.05 13.85 11.98
CA ILE A 100 6.17 13.97 10.81
C ILE A 100 6.97 14.40 9.58
N ALA A 101 7.86 15.39 9.71
CA ALA A 101 8.69 15.84 8.60
C ALA A 101 9.67 14.76 8.12
N ALA A 102 10.27 13.99 9.03
CA ALA A 102 11.15 12.88 8.69
C ALA A 102 10.39 11.77 7.95
N MET A 103 9.19 11.40 8.43
CA MET A 103 8.31 10.44 7.77
C MET A 103 7.92 10.89 6.34
N HIS A 104 7.57 12.16 6.15
CA HIS A 104 7.29 12.71 4.82
C HIS A 104 8.49 12.61 3.87
N LEU A 105 9.71 12.82 4.34
CA LEU A 105 10.93 12.62 3.54
C LEU A 105 11.16 11.14 3.18
N ALA A 106 10.70 10.22 4.03
CA ALA A 106 10.73 8.78 3.79
C ALA A 106 9.53 8.28 2.92
N SER A 107 8.72 9.20 2.40
CA SER A 107 7.50 8.90 1.61
C SER A 107 6.36 8.27 2.41
N ASP A 108 6.33 8.49 3.71
CA ASP A 108 5.21 8.13 4.57
C ASP A 108 4.34 9.36 4.89
N SER A 109 3.04 9.17 5.10
CA SER A 109 2.08 10.28 5.22
C SER A 109 1.12 10.05 6.40
N PRO A 110 1.59 10.13 7.65
CA PRO A 110 0.81 9.72 8.82
C PRO A 110 -0.42 10.59 9.10
N PHE A 111 -0.43 11.88 8.75
CA PHE A 111 -1.52 12.82 9.05
C PHE A 111 -2.10 13.49 7.80
N PHE A 112 -1.25 13.80 6.85
CA PHE A 112 -1.61 14.41 5.57
C PHE A 112 -0.60 13.99 4.52
N ALA A 113 -1.01 13.95 3.26
CA ALA A 113 -0.11 13.68 2.16
C ALA A 113 0.39 14.98 1.52
N THR A 114 1.61 14.95 1.00
CA THR A 114 2.20 16.01 0.19
C THR A 114 2.59 15.46 -1.16
N TYR A 115 2.29 16.20 -2.22
CA TYR A 115 2.71 15.85 -3.58
C TYR A 115 2.82 17.10 -4.43
N VAL A 116 3.65 17.03 -5.46
CA VAL A 116 3.85 18.12 -6.43
C VAL A 116 3.11 17.74 -7.71
N MET A 117 2.28 18.65 -8.19
CA MET A 117 1.52 18.50 -9.44
C MET A 117 1.32 19.86 -10.09
N ALA A 118 0.97 19.88 -11.37
CA ALA A 118 0.62 21.10 -12.09
C ALA A 118 -0.52 21.85 -11.37
N ASP A 119 -0.39 23.17 -11.29
CA ASP A 119 -1.46 24.03 -10.77
C ASP A 119 -2.70 23.89 -11.65
N MET A 120 -3.86 23.73 -11.01
CA MET A 120 -5.14 23.60 -11.71
C MET A 120 -5.58 24.88 -12.42
N ILE A 121 -5.01 26.04 -12.05
CA ILE A 121 -5.31 27.35 -12.63
C ILE A 121 -4.23 27.75 -13.62
N GLU A 122 -2.95 27.62 -13.23
CA GLU A 122 -1.78 27.96 -14.04
C GLU A 122 -0.96 26.70 -14.31
N SER A 123 -1.42 25.85 -15.21
CA SER A 123 -0.87 24.50 -15.46
C SER A 123 0.60 24.45 -15.91
N ASP A 124 1.17 25.59 -16.29
CA ASP A 124 2.60 25.71 -16.61
C ASP A 124 3.50 25.72 -15.37
N ASN A 125 2.91 25.88 -14.18
CA ASN A 125 3.59 25.85 -12.88
C ASN A 125 3.27 24.59 -12.11
N ASN A 126 4.28 24.05 -11.41
CA ASN A 126 4.07 22.99 -10.42
C ASN A 126 3.99 23.60 -9.03
N ILE A 127 3.01 23.16 -8.25
CA ILE A 127 2.82 23.59 -6.86
C ILE A 127 2.74 22.41 -5.91
N LEU A 128 3.00 22.67 -4.63
CA LEU A 128 2.86 21.68 -3.57
C LEU A 128 1.39 21.61 -3.16
N TYR A 129 0.83 20.40 -3.23
CA TYR A 129 -0.50 20.08 -2.72
C TYR A 129 -0.40 19.42 -1.36
N LEU A 130 -1.37 19.73 -0.50
CA LEU A 130 -1.63 19.06 0.76
C LEU A 130 -3.01 18.39 0.67
N SER A 131 -3.09 17.13 1.04
CA SER A 131 -4.34 16.38 1.07
C SER A 131 -4.49 15.54 2.32
N GLN A 132 -5.71 15.14 2.63
CA GLN A 132 -6.00 14.25 3.75
C GLN A 132 -5.32 12.90 3.55
N ALA A 133 -4.68 12.39 4.61
CA ALA A 133 -4.11 11.05 4.68
C ALA A 133 -4.10 10.54 6.14
N GLY A 134 -3.57 9.35 6.35
CA GLY A 134 -3.37 8.76 7.68
C GLY A 134 -4.60 8.09 8.28
N LEU A 135 -5.73 8.03 7.59
CA LEU A 135 -6.93 7.34 8.05
C LEU A 135 -6.88 5.85 7.67
N GLY A 136 -6.60 4.98 8.62
CA GLY A 136 -6.44 3.55 8.37
C GLY A 136 -7.70 2.82 7.87
N MET A 137 -8.91 3.36 8.11
CA MET A 137 -10.16 2.89 7.50
C MET A 137 -10.54 3.65 6.22
N GLY A 138 -9.67 4.50 5.71
CA GLY A 138 -9.80 5.17 4.41
C GLY A 138 -10.67 6.41 4.39
N ASP A 139 -11.76 6.49 5.15
CA ASP A 139 -12.68 7.61 5.14
C ASP A 139 -13.01 8.10 6.56
N ARG A 140 -13.21 9.42 6.70
CA ARG A 140 -13.64 10.09 7.93
C ARG A 140 -14.92 9.48 8.52
N ASP A 141 -15.85 9.09 7.68
CA ASP A 141 -17.19 8.65 8.11
C ASP A 141 -17.14 7.36 8.95
N TYR A 142 -16.08 6.57 8.81
CA TYR A 142 -15.84 5.41 9.68
C TYR A 142 -15.43 5.75 11.12
N TYR A 143 -15.04 7.00 11.39
CA TYR A 143 -14.60 7.45 12.72
C TYR A 143 -15.63 8.27 13.48
N VAL A 144 -16.60 8.89 12.78
CA VAL A 144 -17.60 9.78 13.36
C VAL A 144 -18.79 9.01 13.93
N LYS A 145 -19.72 9.74 14.56
CA LYS A 145 -20.98 9.20 15.06
C LYS A 145 -21.83 8.65 13.88
N GLY A 146 -22.42 7.48 14.08
CA GLY A 146 -23.28 6.83 13.06
C GLY A 146 -22.58 5.71 12.27
N CYS A 147 -21.26 5.56 12.39
CA CYS A 147 -20.56 4.38 11.89
C CYS A 147 -21.02 3.11 12.60
N ASP A 148 -21.05 1.97 11.87
CA ASP A 148 -21.32 0.65 12.46
C ASP A 148 -20.36 0.36 13.64
N PRO A 149 -20.88 0.15 14.86
CA PRO A 149 -20.05 -0.15 16.02
C PRO A 149 -19.19 -1.41 15.84
N LYS A 150 -19.64 -2.40 15.07
CA LYS A 150 -18.88 -3.62 14.78
C LYS A 150 -17.63 -3.33 13.96
N LEU A 151 -17.72 -2.40 13.01
CA LEU A 151 -16.58 -2.00 12.20
C LEU A 151 -15.51 -1.31 13.05
N LYS A 152 -15.92 -0.39 13.95
CA LYS A 152 -15.01 0.25 14.90
C LYS A 152 -14.34 -0.75 15.84
N ALA A 153 -15.12 -1.69 16.40
CA ALA A 153 -14.60 -2.73 17.28
C ALA A 153 -13.60 -3.64 16.54
N GLY A 154 -13.93 -4.06 15.32
CA GLY A 154 -13.03 -4.86 14.48
C GLY A 154 -11.72 -4.13 14.14
N TYR A 155 -11.80 -2.83 13.85
CA TYR A 155 -10.60 -2.04 13.60
C TYR A 155 -9.72 -1.88 14.85
N LEU A 156 -10.32 -1.66 16.02
CA LEU A 156 -9.59 -1.61 17.29
C LEU A 156 -8.91 -2.95 17.62
N GLU A 157 -9.61 -4.05 17.40
CA GLU A 157 -9.06 -5.41 17.57
C GLU A 157 -7.87 -5.64 16.61
N PHE A 158 -8.01 -5.22 15.35
CA PHE A 158 -6.93 -5.28 14.36
C PHE A 158 -5.70 -4.49 14.82
N LEU A 159 -5.87 -3.21 15.20
CA LEU A 159 -4.77 -2.37 15.70
C LEU A 159 -4.09 -3.00 16.92
N THR A 160 -4.87 -3.49 17.89
CA THR A 160 -4.34 -4.15 19.09
C THR A 160 -3.48 -5.36 18.73
N LYS A 161 -3.93 -6.18 17.78
CA LYS A 161 -3.15 -7.36 17.32
C LYS A 161 -1.86 -6.93 16.62
N VAL A 162 -1.91 -5.94 15.75
CA VAL A 162 -0.73 -5.45 15.02
C VAL A 162 0.30 -4.88 16.00
N LEU A 163 -0.12 -4.03 16.93
CA LEU A 163 0.78 -3.45 17.94
C LEU A 163 1.43 -4.53 18.81
N LYS A 164 0.67 -5.50 19.29
CA LYS A 164 1.22 -6.64 20.04
C LYS A 164 2.23 -7.46 19.24
N LEU A 165 1.98 -7.70 17.97
CA LEU A 165 2.95 -8.38 17.09
C LEU A 165 4.22 -7.54 16.89
N ALA A 166 4.12 -6.23 16.96
CA ALA A 166 5.27 -5.31 16.93
C ALA A 166 5.99 -5.18 18.27
N GLY A 167 5.50 -5.83 19.35
CA GLY A 167 6.08 -5.78 20.70
C GLY A 167 5.68 -4.53 21.49
N ILE A 168 4.57 -3.90 21.13
CA ILE A 168 3.98 -2.75 21.83
C ILE A 168 2.75 -3.23 22.61
N ASP A 169 2.76 -3.07 23.93
CA ASP A 169 1.65 -3.41 24.84
C ASP A 169 0.66 -2.26 25.02
#